data_170d34829426923762daa47ca69e80f1
#
_entry.id   170d34829426923762daa47ca69e80f1
#
_cell.length_a   1.000
_cell.length_b   1.000
_cell.length_c   1.000
_cell.angle_alpha   90.00
_cell.angle_beta   90.00
_cell.angle_gamma   90.00
#
_symmetry.space_group_name_H-M   'P 1'
#
loop_
_entity.id
_entity.type
_entity.pdbx_description
1 polymer ?
#
loop_
_entity_poly.entity_id
_entity_poly.type
_entity_poly.pdbx_seq_one_letter_code
_entity_poly.pdbx_strand_id
1 'polypeptide(L)'
;PFLRTKKKALKARFKQRKKWITALVLFVNFGILAALKYRNFAADNINLLFGTHFSSAKLLLPLGISFYTFQSMGYLIDVYRGKYAPDRNPFRFALFVSFFPQILQGPIGRYDRLASQLYGQKGFSLTRIERGLQLMLWGYFKKIVIADRAAVVVSEVFGNYQSYGGILVMAGVLCYSLQLYGDFSGGMDVIMGASECFGISLDTNFKRPYFAQSISDFWHRWHITLGTWMKDYVFYPFSLSKGMNKFGKYCKKHFGKHGGIYCSNRHFYVLLNQSLSHLPQRC
;
A
#
# COMPACT_ATOMS: atom_id res chain seq x y z
N PRO A 1 -36.64 10.23 30.49
CA PRO A 1 -35.45 9.42 30.78
C PRO A 1 -35.45 8.10 30.02
N PHE A 2 -36.52 7.31 30.06
CA PHE A 2 -36.63 5.95 29.51
C PHE A 2 -36.39 5.86 27.99
N LEU A 3 -36.97 6.75 27.18
CA LEU A 3 -36.76 6.81 25.70
C LEU A 3 -35.33 7.15 25.33
N ARG A 4 -34.63 7.95 26.16
CA ARG A 4 -33.23 8.34 25.94
C ARG A 4 -32.29 7.17 26.19
N THR A 5 -32.61 6.33 27.18
CA THR A 5 -31.85 5.10 27.52
C THR A 5 -32.03 4.03 26.45
N LYS A 6 -33.27 3.78 25.96
CA LYS A 6 -33.54 2.89 24.82
C LYS A 6 -32.82 3.32 23.55
N LYS A 7 -32.82 4.62 23.22
CA LYS A 7 -32.08 5.17 22.05
C LYS A 7 -30.56 4.96 22.18
N LYS A 8 -29.99 5.13 23.37
CA LYS A 8 -28.56 4.87 23.64
C LYS A 8 -28.21 3.37 23.48
N ALA A 9 -29.01 2.48 24.04
CA ALA A 9 -28.84 1.04 23.94
C ALA A 9 -28.94 0.55 22.48
N LEU A 10 -29.90 1.09 21.72
CA LEU A 10 -30.07 0.76 20.30
C LEU A 10 -28.86 1.23 19.48
N LYS A 11 -28.40 2.47 19.67
CA LYS A 11 -27.20 2.98 19.03
C LYS A 11 -25.95 2.13 19.35
N ALA A 12 -25.80 1.69 20.59
CA ALA A 12 -24.70 0.83 21.00
C ALA A 12 -24.73 -0.53 20.30
N ARG A 13 -25.92 -1.18 20.22
CA ARG A 13 -26.12 -2.45 19.47
C ARG A 13 -25.78 -2.29 17.99
N PHE A 14 -26.27 -1.23 17.33
CA PHE A 14 -25.94 -0.95 15.92
C PHE A 14 -24.45 -0.73 15.71
N LYS A 15 -23.79 0.03 16.60
CA LYS A 15 -22.35 0.25 16.55
C LYS A 15 -21.57 -1.07 16.69
N GLN A 16 -21.99 -1.93 17.60
CA GLN A 16 -21.38 -3.25 17.81
C GLN A 16 -21.58 -4.15 16.59
N ARG A 17 -22.80 -4.22 16.04
CA ARG A 17 -23.11 -5.00 14.85
C ARG A 17 -22.31 -4.52 13.62
N LYS A 18 -22.25 -3.21 13.40
CA LYS A 18 -21.41 -2.61 12.34
C LYS A 18 -19.94 -3.01 12.49
N LYS A 19 -19.40 -2.98 13.71
CA LYS A 19 -18.01 -3.38 13.99
C LYS A 19 -17.76 -4.85 13.61
N TRP A 20 -18.64 -5.77 14.03
CA TRP A 20 -18.47 -7.18 13.75
C TRP A 20 -18.61 -7.53 12.28
N ILE A 21 -19.59 -6.93 11.57
CA ILE A 21 -19.73 -7.08 10.12
C ILE A 21 -18.48 -6.59 9.39
N THR A 22 -17.98 -5.40 9.74
CA THR A 22 -16.75 -4.86 9.13
C THR A 22 -15.56 -5.77 9.42
N ALA A 23 -15.40 -6.24 10.65
CA ALA A 23 -14.31 -7.15 11.01
C ALA A 23 -14.39 -8.48 10.26
N LEU A 24 -15.59 -9.05 10.11
CA LEU A 24 -15.80 -10.28 9.35
C LEU A 24 -15.44 -10.11 7.87
N VAL A 25 -15.90 -9.03 7.25
CA VAL A 25 -15.61 -8.76 5.83
C VAL A 25 -14.11 -8.54 5.62
N LEU A 26 -13.42 -7.81 6.51
CA LEU A 26 -11.98 -7.65 6.48
C LEU A 26 -11.26 -9.00 6.63
N PHE A 27 -11.67 -9.81 7.61
CA PHE A 27 -11.08 -11.11 7.85
C PHE A 27 -11.23 -12.06 6.65
N VAL A 28 -12.42 -12.11 6.05
CA VAL A 28 -12.68 -12.94 4.86
C VAL A 28 -11.80 -12.48 3.68
N ASN A 29 -11.77 -11.17 3.38
CA ASN A 29 -11.00 -10.66 2.23
C ASN A 29 -9.49 -10.83 2.41
N PHE A 30 -8.94 -10.48 3.56
CA PHE A 30 -7.51 -10.71 3.84
C PHE A 30 -7.19 -12.20 3.98
N GLY A 31 -8.14 -13.00 4.50
CA GLY A 31 -8.01 -14.46 4.58
C GLY A 31 -7.92 -15.11 3.20
N ILE A 32 -8.78 -14.70 2.26
CA ILE A 32 -8.70 -15.15 0.86
C ILE A 32 -7.36 -14.75 0.23
N LEU A 33 -6.93 -13.50 0.40
CA LEU A 33 -5.65 -13.03 -0.10
C LEU A 33 -4.48 -13.85 0.50
N ALA A 34 -4.51 -14.06 1.80
CA ALA A 34 -3.48 -14.85 2.50
C ALA A 34 -3.48 -16.31 2.04
N ALA A 35 -4.65 -16.94 1.93
CA ALA A 35 -4.78 -18.31 1.47
C ALA A 35 -4.27 -18.47 0.02
N LEU A 36 -4.61 -17.57 -0.88
CA LEU A 36 -4.17 -17.66 -2.27
C LEU A 36 -2.67 -17.39 -2.43
N LYS A 37 -2.11 -16.43 -1.68
CA LYS A 37 -0.73 -15.98 -1.87
C LYS A 37 0.29 -16.75 -1.04
N TYR A 38 -0.07 -17.16 0.19
CA TYR A 38 0.87 -17.70 1.16
C TYR A 38 0.62 -19.17 1.53
N ARG A 39 -0.31 -19.88 0.85
CA ARG A 39 -0.62 -21.27 1.12
C ARG A 39 0.62 -22.17 1.04
N ASN A 40 1.39 -22.10 -0.05
CA ASN A 40 2.56 -22.93 -0.23
C ASN A 40 3.63 -22.62 0.81
N PHE A 41 3.89 -21.34 1.08
CA PHE A 41 4.78 -20.93 2.16
C PHE A 41 4.34 -21.49 3.53
N ALA A 42 3.05 -21.45 3.84
CA ALA A 42 2.51 -22.03 5.06
C ALA A 42 2.66 -23.57 5.08
N ALA A 43 2.35 -24.23 3.96
CA ALA A 43 2.49 -25.68 3.83
C ALA A 43 3.95 -26.12 4.02
N ASP A 44 4.90 -25.45 3.38
CA ASP A 44 6.34 -25.76 3.48
C ASP A 44 6.85 -25.61 4.92
N ASN A 45 6.45 -24.54 5.62
CA ASN A 45 6.81 -24.35 7.03
C ASN A 45 6.16 -25.37 7.96
N ILE A 46 4.89 -25.74 7.73
CA ILE A 46 4.21 -26.77 8.52
C ILE A 46 4.87 -28.13 8.28
N ASN A 47 5.19 -28.47 7.04
CA ASN A 47 5.91 -29.69 6.70
C ASN A 47 7.26 -29.76 7.42
N LEU A 48 8.00 -28.62 7.43
CA LEU A 48 9.31 -28.54 8.10
C LEU A 48 9.19 -28.71 9.64
N LEU A 49 8.18 -28.10 10.25
CA LEU A 49 8.01 -28.09 11.72
C LEU A 49 7.40 -29.38 12.27
N PHE A 50 6.48 -30.00 11.52
CA PHE A 50 5.67 -31.12 12.00
C PHE A 50 5.90 -32.42 11.23
N GLY A 51 6.81 -32.45 10.25
CA GLY A 51 7.06 -33.64 9.43
C GLY A 51 5.87 -34.08 8.59
N THR A 52 4.96 -33.16 8.27
CA THR A 52 3.77 -33.43 7.44
C THR A 52 4.12 -33.33 5.95
N HIS A 53 3.26 -33.87 5.08
CA HIS A 53 3.47 -33.89 3.63
C HIS A 53 2.34 -33.17 2.90
N PHE A 54 2.06 -31.91 3.24
CA PHE A 54 1.13 -31.10 2.47
C PHE A 54 1.71 -30.81 1.10
N SER A 55 0.98 -31.14 0.05
CA SER A 55 1.40 -30.86 -1.34
C SER A 55 1.27 -29.39 -1.69
N SER A 56 2.26 -28.83 -2.39
CA SER A 56 2.18 -27.54 -3.02
C SER A 56 1.09 -27.52 -4.08
N ALA A 57 0.18 -26.53 -4.04
CA ALA A 57 -0.83 -26.37 -5.07
C ALA A 57 -0.48 -25.19 -5.96
N LYS A 58 -0.53 -25.40 -7.27
CA LYS A 58 -0.45 -24.33 -8.27
C LYS A 58 -1.81 -23.64 -8.36
N LEU A 59 -2.06 -22.70 -7.45
CA LEU A 59 -3.27 -21.87 -7.51
C LEU A 59 -3.07 -20.75 -8.53
N LEU A 60 -4.04 -20.59 -9.42
CA LEU A 60 -4.07 -19.43 -10.32
C LEU A 60 -4.39 -18.19 -9.48
N LEU A 61 -3.38 -17.31 -9.29
CA LEU A 61 -3.60 -16.03 -8.63
C LEU A 61 -4.33 -15.10 -9.59
N PRO A 62 -5.51 -14.58 -9.20
CA PRO A 62 -6.17 -13.52 -9.98
C PRO A 62 -5.26 -12.31 -10.10
N LEU A 63 -5.16 -11.76 -11.32
CA LEU A 63 -4.36 -10.57 -11.59
C LEU A 63 -4.81 -9.41 -10.70
N GLY A 64 -3.83 -8.77 -10.06
CA GLY A 64 -4.08 -7.58 -9.23
C GLY A 64 -4.79 -7.82 -7.91
N ILE A 65 -4.96 -9.08 -7.44
CA ILE A 65 -5.71 -9.40 -6.21
C ILE A 65 -5.27 -8.56 -5.01
N SER A 66 -4.00 -8.27 -4.86
CA SER A 66 -3.48 -7.44 -3.76
C SER A 66 -4.00 -6.00 -3.86
N PHE A 67 -3.97 -5.41 -5.07
CA PHE A 67 -4.35 -4.01 -5.28
C PHE A 67 -5.83 -3.78 -5.01
N TYR A 68 -6.71 -4.55 -5.63
CA TYR A 68 -8.14 -4.36 -5.42
C TYR A 68 -8.58 -4.77 -4.00
N THR A 69 -7.88 -5.69 -3.34
CA THR A 69 -8.11 -5.97 -1.92
C THR A 69 -7.77 -4.76 -1.06
N PHE A 70 -6.58 -4.14 -1.24
CA PHE A 70 -6.22 -2.93 -0.48
C PHE A 70 -7.17 -1.77 -0.74
N GLN A 71 -7.60 -1.55 -1.99
CA GLN A 71 -8.56 -0.50 -2.32
C GLN A 71 -9.93 -0.73 -1.68
N SER A 72 -10.49 -1.93 -1.83
CA SER A 72 -11.80 -2.26 -1.27
C SER A 72 -11.80 -2.23 0.26
N MET A 73 -10.72 -2.71 0.89
CA MET A 73 -10.59 -2.67 2.36
C MET A 73 -10.41 -1.23 2.87
N GLY A 74 -9.63 -0.40 2.17
CA GLY A 74 -9.51 1.02 2.49
C GLY A 74 -10.87 1.73 2.45
N TYR A 75 -11.65 1.51 1.38
CA TYR A 75 -13.01 2.02 1.27
C TYR A 75 -13.91 1.56 2.42
N LEU A 76 -13.93 0.26 2.72
CA LEU A 76 -14.77 -0.31 3.78
C LEU A 76 -14.43 0.30 5.15
N ILE A 77 -13.15 0.45 5.47
CA ILE A 77 -12.70 1.03 6.73
C ILE A 77 -13.07 2.51 6.81
N ASP A 78 -12.91 3.26 5.73
CA ASP A 78 -13.26 4.69 5.69
C ASP A 78 -14.76 4.91 5.83
N VAL A 79 -15.60 4.10 5.20
CA VAL A 79 -17.06 4.11 5.40
C VAL A 79 -17.43 3.71 6.84
N TYR A 80 -16.76 2.70 7.40
CA TYR A 80 -16.96 2.32 8.80
C TYR A 80 -16.63 3.47 9.75
N ARG A 81 -15.56 4.20 9.49
CA ARG A 81 -15.13 5.38 10.28
C ARG A 81 -16.06 6.58 10.07
N GLY A 82 -16.90 6.57 9.04
CA GLY A 82 -17.79 7.66 8.69
C GLY A 82 -17.11 8.81 7.96
N LYS A 83 -15.97 8.55 7.29
CA LYS A 83 -15.25 9.55 6.50
C LYS A 83 -16.10 10.03 5.32
N TYR A 84 -16.86 9.11 4.72
CA TYR A 84 -17.86 9.40 3.68
C TYR A 84 -19.03 8.40 3.72
N ALA A 85 -20.14 8.77 3.09
CA ALA A 85 -21.29 7.89 2.96
C ALA A 85 -20.97 6.72 2.01
N PRO A 86 -21.54 5.53 2.26
CA PRO A 86 -21.37 4.40 1.34
C PRO A 86 -22.02 4.70 0.00
N ASP A 87 -21.32 4.36 -1.08
CA ASP A 87 -21.93 4.38 -2.41
C ASP A 87 -22.98 3.26 -2.50
N ARG A 88 -24.16 3.62 -2.97
CA ARG A 88 -25.28 2.66 -3.12
C ARG A 88 -25.27 1.99 -4.49
N ASN A 89 -24.47 2.49 -5.42
CA ASN A 89 -24.37 1.94 -6.77
C ASN A 89 -23.21 0.93 -6.84
N PRO A 90 -23.49 -0.39 -6.95
CA PRO A 90 -22.47 -1.41 -7.01
C PRO A 90 -21.58 -1.29 -8.26
N PHE A 91 -22.10 -0.78 -9.37
CA PHE A 91 -21.32 -0.59 -10.60
C PHE A 91 -20.27 0.52 -10.46
N ARG A 92 -20.60 1.61 -9.74
CA ARG A 92 -19.62 2.66 -9.41
C ARG A 92 -18.51 2.10 -8.53
N PHE A 93 -18.88 1.35 -7.50
CA PHE A 93 -17.88 0.71 -6.64
C PHE A 93 -17.02 -0.29 -7.42
N ALA A 94 -17.63 -1.12 -8.28
CA ALA A 94 -16.90 -2.03 -9.15
C ALA A 94 -15.92 -1.30 -10.06
N LEU A 95 -16.33 -0.19 -10.71
CA LEU A 95 -15.47 0.64 -11.54
C LEU A 95 -14.29 1.20 -10.74
N PHE A 96 -14.52 1.68 -9.51
CA PHE A 96 -13.45 2.16 -8.62
C PHE A 96 -12.42 1.09 -8.31
N VAL A 97 -12.85 -0.14 -7.99
CA VAL A 97 -11.97 -1.24 -7.61
C VAL A 97 -11.26 -1.85 -8.82
N SER A 98 -11.95 -1.92 -9.97
CA SER A 98 -11.46 -2.57 -11.19
C SER A 98 -10.96 -1.60 -12.27
N PHE A 99 -10.62 -0.35 -11.90
CA PHE A 99 -10.10 0.61 -12.86
C PHE A 99 -8.85 0.06 -13.55
N PHE A 100 -9.01 -0.29 -14.83
CA PHE A 100 -8.09 -1.17 -15.55
C PHE A 100 -6.63 -0.72 -15.59
N PRO A 101 -6.28 0.60 -15.68
CA PRO A 101 -4.88 0.97 -15.71
C PRO A 101 -4.10 0.56 -14.45
N GLN A 102 -4.76 0.58 -13.29
CA GLN A 102 -4.10 0.31 -12.01
C GLN A 102 -4.36 -1.10 -11.44
N ILE A 103 -5.12 -1.97 -12.15
CA ILE A 103 -5.50 -3.28 -11.60
C ILE A 103 -4.30 -4.23 -11.46
N LEU A 104 -3.33 -4.19 -12.38
CA LEU A 104 -2.13 -5.04 -12.36
C LEU A 104 -1.06 -4.51 -11.42
N GLN A 105 -0.80 -3.24 -11.52
CA GLN A 105 0.23 -2.50 -10.80
C GLN A 105 -0.19 -1.05 -10.80
N GLY A 106 -0.09 -0.34 -9.69
CA GLY A 106 -0.47 1.07 -9.69
C GLY A 106 -0.47 1.66 -8.29
N PRO A 107 -0.68 2.97 -8.16
CA PRO A 107 -0.91 3.60 -6.88
C PRO A 107 -2.17 3.04 -6.23
N ILE A 108 -2.16 2.81 -4.92
CA ILE A 108 -3.36 2.39 -4.19
C ILE A 108 -4.32 3.58 -4.11
N GLY A 109 -5.33 3.58 -4.98
CA GLY A 109 -6.29 4.69 -5.10
C GLY A 109 -7.14 4.85 -3.84
N ARG A 110 -7.29 6.11 -3.40
CA ARG A 110 -8.24 6.47 -2.33
C ARG A 110 -9.59 6.79 -2.95
N TYR A 111 -10.67 6.30 -2.32
CA TYR A 111 -12.02 6.48 -2.86
C TYR A 111 -12.39 7.97 -3.03
N ASP A 112 -12.06 8.81 -2.06
CA ASP A 112 -12.33 10.25 -2.08
C ASP A 112 -11.63 10.98 -3.25
N ARG A 113 -10.48 10.51 -3.71
CA ARG A 113 -9.71 11.15 -4.81
C ARG A 113 -10.04 10.53 -6.16
N LEU A 114 -10.08 9.21 -6.23
CA LEU A 114 -10.23 8.51 -7.50
C LEU A 114 -11.69 8.46 -7.95
N ALA A 115 -12.65 8.18 -7.05
CA ALA A 115 -14.05 8.03 -7.41
C ALA A 115 -14.65 9.31 -7.99
N SER A 116 -14.30 10.48 -7.44
CA SER A 116 -14.75 11.77 -7.97
C SER A 116 -14.30 12.01 -9.40
N GLN A 117 -13.11 11.53 -9.75
CA GLN A 117 -12.56 11.65 -11.11
C GLN A 117 -13.19 10.61 -12.06
N LEU A 118 -13.44 9.38 -11.60
CA LEU A 118 -14.04 8.31 -12.40
C LEU A 118 -15.51 8.60 -12.78
N TYR A 119 -16.24 9.26 -11.86
CA TYR A 119 -17.68 9.52 -12.06
C TYR A 119 -17.96 10.88 -12.69
N GLY A 120 -16.94 11.74 -12.77
CA GLY A 120 -17.02 13.03 -13.41
C GLY A 120 -16.93 12.93 -14.93
N GLN A 121 -17.67 13.80 -15.64
CA GLN A 121 -17.52 13.93 -17.09
C GLN A 121 -16.16 14.57 -17.40
N LYS A 122 -15.39 13.94 -18.26
CA LYS A 122 -14.09 14.44 -18.73
C LYS A 122 -14.19 14.76 -20.23
N GLY A 123 -13.96 16.01 -20.55
CA GLY A 123 -13.86 16.41 -21.97
C GLY A 123 -12.59 15.86 -22.62
N PHE A 124 -12.63 15.64 -23.92
CA PHE A 124 -11.47 15.29 -24.72
C PHE A 124 -10.41 16.41 -24.67
N SER A 125 -9.14 16.05 -24.52
CA SER A 125 -8.03 17.01 -24.47
C SER A 125 -6.76 16.40 -25.04
N LEU A 126 -6.33 16.91 -26.19
CA LEU A 126 -5.07 16.48 -26.84
C LEU A 126 -3.86 16.71 -25.94
N THR A 127 -3.81 17.81 -25.22
CA THR A 127 -2.70 18.11 -24.28
C THR A 127 -2.57 17.07 -23.16
N ARG A 128 -3.68 16.50 -22.68
CA ARG A 128 -3.64 15.42 -21.69
C ARG A 128 -3.15 14.11 -22.30
N ILE A 129 -3.60 13.81 -23.50
CA ILE A 129 -3.14 12.62 -24.24
C ILE A 129 -1.64 12.72 -24.50
N GLU A 130 -1.16 13.86 -24.97
CA GLU A 130 0.27 14.09 -25.21
C GLU A 130 1.09 13.89 -23.95
N ARG A 131 0.71 14.51 -22.83
CA ARG A 131 1.36 14.32 -21.53
C ARG A 131 1.32 12.86 -21.07
N GLY A 132 0.17 12.19 -21.22
CA GLY A 132 0.02 10.79 -20.89
C GLY A 132 0.95 9.90 -21.70
N LEU A 133 1.04 10.11 -23.01
CA LEU A 133 1.95 9.38 -23.89
C LEU A 133 3.42 9.65 -23.56
N GLN A 134 3.81 10.90 -23.29
CA GLN A 134 5.17 11.24 -22.86
C GLN A 134 5.53 10.53 -21.57
N LEU A 135 4.63 10.48 -20.60
CA LEU A 135 4.84 9.78 -19.33
C LEU A 135 4.95 8.26 -19.53
N MET A 136 4.12 7.69 -20.40
CA MET A 136 4.21 6.26 -20.78
C MET A 136 5.56 5.95 -21.44
N LEU A 137 6.00 6.76 -22.39
CA LEU A 137 7.31 6.59 -23.05
C LEU A 137 8.45 6.66 -22.04
N TRP A 138 8.40 7.60 -21.10
CA TRP A 138 9.37 7.69 -20.00
C TRP A 138 9.35 6.47 -19.11
N GLY A 139 8.16 5.94 -18.80
CA GLY A 139 8.00 4.71 -18.06
C GLY A 139 8.60 3.50 -18.77
N TYR A 140 8.33 3.34 -20.06
CA TYR A 140 8.94 2.29 -20.89
C TYR A 140 10.45 2.43 -21.01
N PHE A 141 10.96 3.65 -21.14
CA PHE A 141 12.41 3.89 -21.11
C PHE A 141 13.04 3.37 -19.81
N LYS A 142 12.47 3.70 -18.65
CA LYS A 142 12.96 3.19 -17.38
C LYS A 142 12.89 1.66 -17.29
N LYS A 143 11.81 1.07 -17.79
CA LYS A 143 11.61 -0.39 -17.76
C LYS A 143 12.57 -1.10 -18.69
N ILE A 144 12.56 -0.75 -19.99
CA ILE A 144 13.25 -1.52 -21.05
C ILE A 144 14.74 -1.18 -21.09
N VAL A 145 15.09 0.12 -20.99
CA VAL A 145 16.47 0.56 -21.17
C VAL A 145 17.28 0.50 -19.89
N ILE A 146 16.66 0.78 -18.73
CA ILE A 146 17.38 0.77 -17.45
C ILE A 146 17.19 -0.57 -16.72
N ALA A 147 15.94 -0.93 -16.41
CA ALA A 147 15.68 -2.07 -15.53
C ALA A 147 16.01 -3.41 -16.19
N ASP A 148 15.54 -3.65 -17.41
CA ASP A 148 15.77 -4.93 -18.10
C ASP A 148 17.26 -5.13 -18.46
N ARG A 149 18.01 -4.05 -18.73
CA ARG A 149 19.47 -4.14 -18.95
C ARG A 149 20.21 -4.39 -17.64
N ALA A 150 19.85 -3.73 -16.56
CA ALA A 150 20.41 -4.01 -15.25
C ALA A 150 20.10 -5.46 -14.79
N ALA A 151 18.92 -5.99 -15.12
CA ALA A 151 18.52 -7.35 -14.80
C ALA A 151 19.47 -8.42 -15.35
N VAL A 152 20.03 -8.20 -16.54
CA VAL A 152 21.02 -9.13 -17.14
C VAL A 152 22.26 -9.23 -16.25
N VAL A 153 22.79 -8.08 -15.81
CA VAL A 153 23.97 -8.04 -14.92
C VAL A 153 23.64 -8.66 -13.57
N VAL A 154 22.46 -8.36 -13.03
CA VAL A 154 22.00 -8.88 -11.74
C VAL A 154 21.86 -10.40 -11.77
N SER A 155 21.24 -10.95 -12.81
CA SER A 155 21.05 -12.41 -12.95
C SER A 155 22.38 -13.14 -13.07
N GLU A 156 23.34 -12.59 -13.83
CA GLU A 156 24.67 -13.18 -13.99
C GLU A 156 25.47 -13.15 -12.70
N VAL A 157 25.57 -11.97 -12.07
CA VAL A 157 26.39 -11.79 -10.85
C VAL A 157 25.81 -12.59 -9.68
N PHE A 158 24.50 -12.56 -9.45
CA PHE A 158 23.92 -13.29 -8.33
C PHE A 158 23.74 -14.80 -8.60
N GLY A 159 23.62 -15.21 -9.86
CA GLY A 159 23.64 -16.62 -10.24
C GLY A 159 24.97 -17.30 -9.94
N ASN A 160 26.07 -16.57 -10.09
CA ASN A 160 27.45 -17.08 -9.99
C ASN A 160 28.30 -16.26 -9.00
N TYR A 161 27.73 -15.71 -7.93
CA TYR A 161 28.40 -14.75 -7.03
C TYR A 161 29.70 -15.26 -6.42
N GLN A 162 29.85 -16.58 -6.25
CA GLN A 162 31.09 -17.21 -5.75
C GLN A 162 32.25 -17.11 -6.74
N SER A 163 31.97 -16.95 -8.03
CA SER A 163 32.98 -16.85 -9.10
C SER A 163 33.47 -15.41 -9.30
N TYR A 164 32.83 -14.42 -8.68
CA TYR A 164 33.13 -13.02 -8.87
C TYR A 164 33.81 -12.41 -7.64
N GLY A 165 34.77 -11.52 -7.87
CA GLY A 165 35.39 -10.73 -6.80
C GLY A 165 34.41 -9.74 -6.18
N GLY A 166 34.66 -9.34 -4.91
CA GLY A 166 33.76 -8.48 -4.12
C GLY A 166 33.34 -7.18 -4.81
N ILE A 167 34.19 -6.57 -5.62
CA ILE A 167 33.88 -5.35 -6.38
C ILE A 167 32.75 -5.60 -7.41
N LEU A 168 32.81 -6.73 -8.12
CA LEU A 168 31.77 -7.09 -9.09
C LEU A 168 30.43 -7.43 -8.41
N VAL A 169 30.47 -8.08 -7.26
CA VAL A 169 29.29 -8.34 -6.44
C VAL A 169 28.67 -7.01 -5.94
N MET A 170 29.48 -6.05 -5.51
CA MET A 170 29.01 -4.71 -5.15
C MET A 170 28.36 -3.97 -6.34
N ALA A 171 28.97 -4.07 -7.52
CA ALA A 171 28.37 -3.54 -8.75
C ALA A 171 27.01 -4.21 -9.06
N GLY A 172 26.91 -5.54 -8.86
CA GLY A 172 25.65 -6.28 -8.95
C GLY A 172 24.56 -5.76 -8.01
N VAL A 173 24.91 -5.43 -6.76
CA VAL A 173 23.99 -4.84 -5.76
C VAL A 173 23.49 -3.46 -6.22
N LEU A 174 24.37 -2.63 -6.78
CA LEU A 174 23.98 -1.33 -7.33
C LEU A 174 23.07 -1.48 -8.55
N CYS A 175 23.40 -2.40 -9.46
CA CYS A 175 22.55 -2.74 -10.60
C CYS A 175 21.17 -3.26 -10.14
N TYR A 176 21.10 -4.08 -9.09
CA TYR A 176 19.83 -4.53 -8.52
C TYR A 176 18.98 -3.36 -7.99
N SER A 177 19.61 -2.40 -7.34
CA SER A 177 18.91 -1.20 -6.87
C SER A 177 18.33 -0.39 -8.04
N LEU A 178 19.10 -0.22 -9.12
CA LEU A 178 18.64 0.45 -10.35
C LEU A 178 17.53 -0.35 -11.04
N GLN A 179 17.68 -1.66 -11.14
CA GLN A 179 16.66 -2.56 -11.69
C GLN A 179 15.34 -2.43 -10.95
N LEU A 180 15.37 -2.56 -9.63
CA LEU A 180 14.17 -2.50 -8.78
C LEU A 180 13.44 -1.16 -8.93
N TYR A 181 14.19 -0.06 -8.91
CA TYR A 181 13.61 1.27 -9.08
C TYR A 181 13.11 1.52 -10.49
N GLY A 182 13.89 1.18 -11.51
CA GLY A 182 13.53 1.36 -12.91
C GLY A 182 12.29 0.55 -13.29
N ASP A 183 12.23 -0.72 -12.87
CA ASP A 183 11.10 -1.62 -13.12
C ASP A 183 9.82 -1.10 -12.45
N PHE A 184 9.87 -0.85 -11.15
CA PHE A 184 8.69 -0.47 -10.40
C PHE A 184 8.23 0.95 -10.71
N SER A 185 9.13 1.95 -10.73
CA SER A 185 8.75 3.33 -11.06
C SER A 185 8.38 3.48 -12.53
N GLY A 186 8.99 2.71 -13.42
CA GLY A 186 8.65 2.68 -14.85
C GLY A 186 7.24 2.17 -15.09
N GLY A 187 6.87 1.04 -14.47
CA GLY A 187 5.52 0.52 -14.53
C GLY A 187 4.48 1.50 -13.96
N MET A 188 4.81 2.20 -12.87
CA MET A 188 3.95 3.26 -12.32
C MET A 188 3.73 4.42 -13.29
N ASP A 189 4.78 4.89 -13.99
CA ASP A 189 4.66 5.98 -14.95
C ASP A 189 3.83 5.57 -16.16
N VAL A 190 3.96 4.33 -16.65
CA VAL A 190 3.10 3.80 -17.73
C VAL A 190 1.63 3.85 -17.32
N ILE A 191 1.31 3.39 -16.12
CA ILE A 191 -0.07 3.36 -15.61
C ILE A 191 -0.62 4.77 -15.38
N MET A 192 0.20 5.66 -14.82
CA MET A 192 -0.18 7.05 -14.60
C MET A 192 -0.40 7.77 -15.94
N GLY A 193 0.46 7.54 -16.92
CA GLY A 193 0.32 8.08 -18.28
C GLY A 193 -0.93 7.57 -18.99
N ALA A 194 -1.20 6.26 -18.91
CA ALA A 194 -2.44 5.68 -19.43
C ALA A 194 -3.68 6.28 -18.77
N SER A 195 -3.67 6.46 -17.45
CA SER A 195 -4.77 7.09 -16.73
C SER A 195 -4.98 8.56 -17.11
N GLU A 196 -3.88 9.31 -17.34
CA GLU A 196 -3.92 10.70 -17.78
C GLU A 196 -4.57 10.84 -19.15
N CYS A 197 -4.37 9.88 -20.06
CA CYS A 197 -5.07 9.85 -21.36
C CYS A 197 -6.61 9.81 -21.20
N PHE A 198 -7.11 9.20 -20.11
CA PHE A 198 -8.54 9.22 -19.75
C PHE A 198 -8.92 10.44 -18.89
N GLY A 199 -8.00 11.36 -18.64
CA GLY A 199 -8.20 12.54 -17.80
C GLY A 199 -8.30 12.20 -16.29
N ILE A 200 -7.68 11.09 -15.87
CA ILE A 200 -7.65 10.64 -14.49
C ILE A 200 -6.22 10.74 -13.97
N SER A 201 -6.01 11.60 -12.99
CA SER A 201 -4.71 11.77 -12.35
C SER A 201 -4.60 10.85 -11.13
N LEU A 202 -3.63 9.95 -11.15
CA LEU A 202 -3.34 9.04 -10.05
C LEU A 202 -2.32 9.65 -9.07
N ASP A 203 -2.33 9.17 -7.84
CA ASP A 203 -1.35 9.58 -6.82
C ASP A 203 0.06 9.08 -7.18
N THR A 204 1.09 9.91 -6.95
CA THR A 204 2.49 9.53 -7.21
C THR A 204 3.01 8.53 -6.18
N ASN A 205 3.77 7.52 -6.63
CA ASN A 205 4.36 6.50 -5.78
C ASN A 205 5.84 6.70 -5.49
N PHE A 206 6.55 7.48 -6.30
CA PHE A 206 7.98 7.69 -6.16
C PHE A 206 8.36 9.17 -6.26
N LYS A 207 9.23 9.64 -5.36
CA LYS A 207 9.78 11.01 -5.35
C LYS A 207 11.29 10.97 -5.13
N ARG A 208 12.06 10.57 -6.17
CA ARG A 208 13.53 10.51 -6.13
C ARG A 208 14.05 9.82 -4.86
N PRO A 209 13.73 8.55 -4.59
CA PRO A 209 14.01 7.90 -3.31
C PRO A 209 15.49 7.79 -2.96
N TYR A 210 16.36 7.65 -3.94
CA TYR A 210 17.82 7.55 -3.72
C TYR A 210 18.50 8.87 -3.35
N PHE A 211 17.78 9.99 -3.42
CA PHE A 211 18.24 11.28 -2.89
C PHE A 211 17.73 11.54 -1.46
N ALA A 212 17.29 10.50 -0.77
CA ALA A 212 16.86 10.61 0.62
C ALA A 212 18.05 10.86 1.55
N GLN A 213 17.85 11.72 2.54
CA GLN A 213 18.87 12.06 3.53
C GLN A 213 18.82 11.16 4.79
N SER A 214 17.79 10.34 4.91
CA SER A 214 17.63 9.39 6.01
C SER A 214 16.77 8.20 5.56
N ILE A 215 16.82 7.09 6.32
CA ILE A 215 15.96 5.91 6.08
C ILE A 215 14.48 6.30 6.17
N SER A 216 14.11 7.19 7.08
CA SER A 216 12.75 7.69 7.18
C SER A 216 12.33 8.49 5.93
N ASP A 217 13.20 9.37 5.44
CA ASP A 217 12.97 10.14 4.21
C ASP A 217 12.87 9.22 2.99
N PHE A 218 13.69 8.16 2.92
CA PHE A 218 13.58 7.15 1.87
C PHE A 218 12.18 6.55 1.79
N TRP A 219 11.60 6.09 2.89
CA TRP A 219 10.26 5.51 2.92
C TRP A 219 9.13 6.52 2.65
N HIS A 220 9.37 7.82 2.82
CA HIS A 220 8.43 8.85 2.39
C HIS A 220 8.48 9.11 0.88
N ARG A 221 9.51 8.63 0.19
CA ARG A 221 9.74 8.80 -1.24
C ARG A 221 9.55 7.52 -2.04
N TRP A 222 9.57 6.37 -1.38
CA TRP A 222 9.42 5.03 -1.95
C TRP A 222 8.03 4.47 -1.67
N HIS A 223 7.34 4.02 -2.74
CA HIS A 223 6.00 3.39 -2.66
C HIS A 223 5.01 4.13 -1.73
N ILE A 224 4.88 5.43 -1.97
CA ILE A 224 4.20 6.40 -1.08
C ILE A 224 2.77 5.98 -0.76
N THR A 225 2.01 5.47 -1.76
CA THR A 225 0.61 5.09 -1.54
C THR A 225 0.46 3.87 -0.64
N LEU A 226 1.37 2.90 -0.71
CA LEU A 226 1.40 1.78 0.24
C LEU A 226 1.78 2.26 1.64
N GLY A 227 2.83 3.08 1.75
CA GLY A 227 3.25 3.66 3.03
C GLY A 227 2.13 4.42 3.73
N THR A 228 1.41 5.27 3.01
CA THR A 228 0.26 6.00 3.54
C THR A 228 -0.91 5.09 3.87
N TRP A 229 -1.16 4.05 3.07
CA TRP A 229 -2.19 3.05 3.36
C TRP A 229 -1.90 2.30 4.65
N MET A 230 -0.68 1.76 4.80
CA MET A 230 -0.25 1.05 6.00
C MET A 230 -0.31 1.95 7.24
N LYS A 231 0.09 3.21 7.11
CA LYS A 231 0.02 4.20 8.19
C LYS A 231 -1.42 4.41 8.66
N ASP A 232 -2.38 4.64 7.73
CA ASP A 232 -3.74 5.04 8.07
C ASP A 232 -4.62 3.87 8.53
N TYR A 233 -4.41 2.67 7.98
CA TYR A 233 -5.30 1.53 8.22
C TYR A 233 -4.72 0.47 9.16
N VAL A 234 -3.40 0.39 9.29
CA VAL A 234 -2.75 -0.57 10.18
C VAL A 234 -2.11 0.14 11.37
N PHE A 235 -1.18 1.05 11.12
CA PHE A 235 -0.37 1.64 12.17
C PHE A 235 -1.19 2.51 13.13
N TYR A 236 -1.97 3.47 12.66
CA TYR A 236 -2.75 4.33 13.54
C TYR A 236 -3.80 3.58 14.37
N PRO A 237 -4.62 2.66 13.82
CA PRO A 237 -5.54 1.89 14.63
C PRO A 237 -4.85 1.05 15.71
N PHE A 238 -3.68 0.47 15.39
CA PHE A 238 -2.89 -0.31 16.33
C PHE A 238 -2.30 0.56 17.44
N SER A 239 -1.60 1.63 17.07
CA SER A 239 -0.92 2.52 18.03
C SER A 239 -1.88 3.25 18.96
N LEU A 240 -3.10 3.56 18.49
CA LEU A 240 -4.15 4.21 19.29
C LEU A 240 -5.04 3.20 20.03
N SER A 241 -4.78 1.91 19.92
CA SER A 241 -5.56 0.87 20.60
C SER A 241 -5.42 0.96 22.14
N LYS A 242 -6.46 0.50 22.85
CA LYS A 242 -6.43 0.49 24.32
C LYS A 242 -5.26 -0.36 24.88
N GLY A 243 -4.91 -1.46 24.20
CA GLY A 243 -3.79 -2.32 24.57
C GLY A 243 -2.45 -1.59 24.48
N MET A 244 -2.18 -0.95 23.33
CA MET A 244 -0.94 -0.21 23.11
C MET A 244 -0.83 1.00 24.05
N ASN A 245 -1.93 1.71 24.32
CA ASN A 245 -1.96 2.79 25.29
C ASN A 245 -1.66 2.30 26.74
N LYS A 246 -2.14 1.11 27.13
CA LYS A 246 -1.80 0.49 28.44
C LYS A 246 -0.32 0.11 28.48
N PHE A 247 0.17 -0.51 27.42
CA PHE A 247 1.58 -0.89 27.28
C PHE A 247 2.51 0.35 27.32
N GLY A 248 2.18 1.42 26.62
CA GLY A 248 2.95 2.66 26.67
C GLY A 248 2.96 3.30 28.07
N LYS A 249 1.86 3.22 28.82
CA LYS A 249 1.84 3.66 30.24
C LYS A 249 2.72 2.78 31.13
N TYR A 250 2.71 1.47 30.91
CA TYR A 250 3.58 0.52 31.62
C TYR A 250 5.06 0.81 31.35
N CYS A 251 5.45 0.96 30.09
CA CYS A 251 6.81 1.31 29.72
C CYS A 251 7.27 2.66 30.30
N LYS A 252 6.39 3.67 30.30
CA LYS A 252 6.68 4.96 30.91
C LYS A 252 6.95 4.84 32.43
N LYS A 253 6.21 3.96 33.11
CA LYS A 253 6.39 3.73 34.55
C LYS A 253 7.73 3.03 34.88
N HIS A 254 8.16 2.07 34.04
CA HIS A 254 9.34 1.23 34.32
C HIS A 254 10.63 1.77 33.69
N PHE A 255 10.56 2.44 32.55
CA PHE A 255 11.72 2.90 31.76
C PHE A 255 11.77 4.43 31.65
N GLY A 256 10.98 5.16 32.47
CA GLY A 256 10.95 6.62 32.46
C GLY A 256 10.29 7.21 31.20
N LYS A 257 10.32 8.55 31.10
CA LYS A 257 9.63 9.30 30.03
C LYS A 257 10.10 8.92 28.63
N HIS A 258 11.40 8.73 28.44
CA HIS A 258 11.99 8.35 27.15
C HIS A 258 11.64 6.90 26.79
N GLY A 259 11.75 5.95 27.71
CA GLY A 259 11.33 4.56 27.48
C GLY A 259 9.86 4.43 27.12
N GLY A 260 8.99 5.22 27.76
CA GLY A 260 7.58 5.29 27.39
C GLY A 260 7.31 5.81 25.98
N ILE A 261 8.15 6.71 25.47
CA ILE A 261 8.06 7.23 24.10
C ILE A 261 8.51 6.18 23.08
N TYR A 262 9.60 5.47 23.35
CA TYR A 262 10.10 4.39 22.49
C TYR A 262 9.16 3.18 22.46
N CYS A 263 8.66 2.74 23.59
CA CYS A 263 7.73 1.60 23.69
C CYS A 263 6.33 1.92 23.16
N SER A 264 5.85 3.17 23.33
CA SER A 264 4.54 3.58 22.82
C SER A 264 4.73 4.10 21.42
N ASN A 265 4.88 3.52 20.39
CA ASN A 265 4.92 3.96 18.95
C ASN A 265 4.62 5.48 18.68
N ARG A 266 4.51 6.27 19.72
CA ARG A 266 4.27 7.71 19.69
C ARG A 266 5.48 8.47 19.14
N HIS A 267 6.69 7.91 19.34
CA HIS A 267 7.91 8.50 18.79
C HIS A 267 7.95 8.33 17.26
N PHE A 268 7.55 7.17 16.76
CA PHE A 268 7.38 6.95 15.31
C PHE A 268 6.28 7.87 14.73
N TYR A 269 5.24 8.14 15.51
CA TYR A 269 4.19 9.11 15.17
C TYR A 269 4.71 10.55 15.14
N VAL A 270 5.53 10.96 16.11
CA VAL A 270 6.10 12.30 16.19
C VAL A 270 7.12 12.52 15.07
N LEU A 271 7.98 11.55 14.79
CA LEU A 271 8.93 11.60 13.67
C LEU A 271 8.21 11.67 12.32
N LEU A 272 7.14 10.90 12.12
CA LEU A 272 6.32 10.96 10.92
C LEU A 272 5.57 12.29 10.79
N ASN A 273 5.04 12.85 11.87
CA ASN A 273 4.33 14.13 11.85
C ASN A 273 5.28 15.33 11.74
N GLN A 274 6.44 15.31 12.38
CA GLN A 274 7.44 16.37 12.21
C GLN A 274 7.97 16.41 10.77
N SER A 275 8.15 15.26 10.12
CA SER A 275 8.52 15.22 8.70
C SER A 275 7.43 15.74 7.77
N LEU A 276 6.15 15.65 8.17
CA LEU A 276 5.01 16.15 7.39
C LEU A 276 4.73 17.64 7.61
N SER A 277 5.05 18.18 8.80
CA SER A 277 4.86 19.62 9.13
C SER A 277 5.91 20.52 8.47
N HIS A 278 7.03 19.98 8.03
CA HIS A 278 8.09 20.70 7.31
C HIS A 278 7.95 20.66 5.78
N LEU A 279 6.93 20.00 5.24
CA LEU A 279 6.59 20.15 3.83
C LEU A 279 5.87 21.48 3.63
N PRO A 280 6.43 22.43 2.83
CA PRO A 280 5.73 23.67 2.54
C PRO A 280 4.39 23.32 1.88
N GLN A 281 3.30 23.75 2.52
CA GLN A 281 2.00 23.87 1.89
C GLN A 281 2.12 24.98 0.84
N ARG A 282 2.61 24.63 -0.34
CA ARG A 282 2.54 25.50 -1.50
C ARG A 282 1.91 24.73 -2.65
N CYS A 283 0.69 25.18 -2.92
CA CYS A 283 -0.16 25.16 -4.12
C CYS A 283 -0.17 23.89 -4.95
#